data_4014234d64c77eccc52c57570991e797
#
_entry.id   4014234d64c77eccc52c57570991e797
#
_cell.length_a   1.000
_cell.length_b   1.000
_cell.length_c   1.000
_cell.angle_alpha   90.00
_cell.angle_beta   90.00
_cell.angle_gamma   90.00
#
_symmetry.space_group_name_H-M   'P 1'
#
loop_
_entity.id
_entity.type
_entity.pdbx_description
1 polymer ?
#
loop_
_entity_poly.entity_id
_entity_poly.type
_entity_poly.pdbx_seq_one_letter_code
_entity_poly.pdbx_strand_id
1 'polypeptide(L)'
;AFTPTLHGKQLIVVEDLVSKKGILHPVQEAMVKFHASQCGFCTPGFVMSLFSMYKNQSSYSEELIKDSISGNLCRCTGYRPIIDAAKSLNKTIKTDHFNKNIKKTISLLKKISSKSISIIQNNKKYFSPKTINELKKIIKTNAHPQFLSGGTDLSLKVTKNREEIQNIIYLNEIKELNFIKKSKNHIEIGANTPLIRFEKFIYKYYPDFNSILKRYGSVQIRNVGTIAGNIATASPIGDTLPILLSLNAKVFVQTKNNIKEILIKDFFISYRKTKLKSGEFI
;
A
#
# COMPACT_ATOMS: atom_id res chain seq x y z
N ALA A 1 2.71 2.01 -9.32
CA ALA A 1 3.28 3.04 -8.45
C ALA A 1 3.80 4.22 -9.28
N PHE A 2 3.82 5.41 -8.71
CA PHE A 2 4.49 6.56 -9.33
C PHE A 2 5.99 6.47 -9.09
N THR A 3 6.81 6.61 -10.14
CA THR A 3 8.27 6.43 -10.06
C THR A 3 8.95 7.21 -8.91
N PRO A 4 8.61 8.49 -8.63
CA PRO A 4 9.26 9.23 -7.54
C PRO A 4 8.97 8.65 -6.15
N THR A 5 7.94 7.82 -5.97
CA THR A 5 7.64 7.16 -4.68
C THR A 5 8.65 6.06 -4.33
N LEU A 6 9.52 5.68 -5.26
CA LEU A 6 10.61 4.71 -5.04
C LEU A 6 11.84 5.32 -4.37
N HIS A 7 11.90 6.64 -4.22
CA HIS A 7 13.01 7.32 -3.55
C HIS A 7 13.23 6.76 -2.14
N GLY A 8 14.47 6.42 -1.84
CA GLY A 8 14.85 5.82 -0.55
C GLY A 8 14.35 4.38 -0.34
N LYS A 9 13.91 3.70 -1.40
CA LYS A 9 13.44 2.30 -1.36
C LYS A 9 14.30 1.44 -2.28
N GLN A 10 14.45 0.17 -1.93
CA GLN A 10 15.03 -0.83 -2.81
C GLN A 10 13.93 -1.43 -3.68
N LEU A 11 14.08 -1.34 -4.99
CA LEU A 11 13.26 -2.08 -5.93
C LEU A 11 13.90 -3.45 -6.19
N ILE A 12 13.11 -4.50 -6.07
CA ILE A 12 13.49 -5.86 -6.40
C ILE A 12 12.51 -6.35 -7.46
N VAL A 13 13.02 -6.80 -8.58
CA VAL A 13 12.23 -7.39 -9.67
C VAL A 13 12.49 -8.89 -9.78
N VAL A 14 11.71 -9.59 -10.58
CA VAL A 14 11.79 -11.06 -10.66
C VAL A 14 13.15 -11.56 -11.14
N GLU A 15 13.82 -10.77 -11.97
CA GLU A 15 15.17 -11.05 -12.49
C GLU A 15 16.24 -10.99 -11.39
N ASP A 16 16.04 -10.14 -10.37
CA ASP A 16 16.97 -10.01 -9.24
C ASP A 16 17.00 -11.25 -8.34
N LEU A 17 16.01 -12.13 -8.45
CA LEU A 17 15.92 -13.32 -7.59
C LEU A 17 16.95 -14.37 -7.94
N VAL A 18 17.38 -14.44 -9.20
CA VAL A 18 18.46 -15.33 -9.62
C VAL A 18 19.78 -14.80 -9.06
N SER A 19 20.56 -15.67 -8.43
CA SER A 19 21.88 -15.29 -7.92
C SER A 19 22.84 -14.94 -9.06
N LYS A 20 23.93 -14.20 -8.75
CA LYS A 20 25.00 -13.91 -9.74
C LYS A 20 25.66 -15.15 -10.35
N LYS A 21 25.48 -16.32 -9.72
CA LYS A 21 25.99 -17.62 -10.22
C LYS A 21 24.95 -18.38 -11.06
N GLY A 22 23.82 -17.76 -11.40
CA GLY A 22 22.74 -18.39 -12.16
C GLY A 22 21.86 -19.36 -11.34
N ILE A 23 22.03 -19.40 -10.00
CA ILE A 23 21.24 -20.27 -9.13
C ILE A 23 19.86 -19.61 -8.89
N LEU A 24 18.80 -20.35 -9.16
CA LEU A 24 17.44 -19.92 -8.93
C LEU A 24 17.18 -19.69 -7.41
N HIS A 25 16.32 -18.74 -7.11
CA HIS A 25 15.82 -18.57 -5.75
C HIS A 25 14.87 -19.73 -5.39
N PRO A 26 14.78 -20.19 -4.12
CA PRO A 26 13.89 -21.29 -3.74
C PRO A 26 12.45 -21.16 -4.21
N VAL A 27 11.92 -19.93 -4.30
CA VAL A 27 10.60 -19.65 -4.86
C VAL A 27 10.53 -19.99 -6.35
N GLN A 28 11.55 -19.63 -7.11
CA GLN A 28 11.61 -19.93 -8.54
C GLN A 28 11.77 -21.45 -8.76
N GLU A 29 12.64 -22.11 -7.99
CA GLU A 29 12.82 -23.57 -8.03
C GLU A 29 11.51 -24.30 -7.70
N ALA A 30 10.77 -23.86 -6.68
CA ALA A 30 9.47 -24.43 -6.33
C ALA A 30 8.47 -24.30 -7.49
N MET A 31 8.38 -23.12 -8.14
CA MET A 31 7.50 -22.91 -9.28
C MET A 31 7.83 -23.83 -10.46
N VAL A 32 9.13 -24.08 -10.72
CA VAL A 32 9.59 -25.03 -11.75
C VAL A 32 9.23 -26.47 -11.35
N LYS A 33 9.60 -26.88 -10.13
CA LYS A 33 9.40 -28.25 -9.64
C LYS A 33 7.94 -28.70 -9.64
N PHE A 34 7.03 -27.81 -9.36
CA PHE A 34 5.58 -28.09 -9.30
C PHE A 34 4.85 -27.77 -10.60
N HIS A 35 5.56 -27.47 -11.69
CA HIS A 35 4.97 -27.07 -12.97
C HIS A 35 3.94 -25.95 -12.84
N ALA A 36 4.23 -24.97 -11.98
CA ALA A 36 3.31 -23.91 -11.57
C ALA A 36 3.18 -22.77 -12.60
N SER A 37 3.67 -22.98 -13.81
CA SER A 37 3.59 -22.03 -14.93
C SER A 37 3.26 -22.77 -16.22
N GLN A 38 2.41 -22.15 -17.08
CA GLN A 38 2.13 -22.65 -18.43
C GLN A 38 2.45 -21.56 -19.46
N CYS A 39 1.55 -20.59 -19.72
CA CYS A 39 1.84 -19.51 -20.68
C CYS A 39 2.89 -18.50 -20.18
N GLY A 40 3.21 -18.48 -18.90
CA GLY A 40 4.24 -17.62 -18.30
C GLY A 40 3.82 -16.19 -17.98
N PHE A 41 2.71 -15.69 -18.52
CA PHE A 41 2.32 -14.29 -18.41
C PHE A 41 2.13 -13.79 -16.95
N CYS A 42 1.47 -14.59 -16.13
CA CYS A 42 1.24 -14.24 -14.70
C CYS A 42 2.38 -14.67 -13.77
N THR A 43 3.32 -15.49 -14.26
CA THR A 43 4.37 -16.13 -13.45
C THR A 43 5.23 -15.13 -12.68
N PRO A 44 5.73 -14.02 -13.26
CA PRO A 44 6.50 -13.03 -12.51
C PRO A 44 5.76 -12.48 -11.29
N GLY A 45 4.46 -12.19 -11.43
CA GLY A 45 3.62 -11.70 -10.33
C GLY A 45 3.48 -12.72 -9.20
N PHE A 46 3.24 -14.00 -9.51
CA PHE A 46 3.18 -15.06 -8.50
C PHE A 46 4.52 -15.27 -7.81
N VAL A 47 5.61 -15.32 -8.57
CA VAL A 47 6.97 -15.44 -8.01
C VAL A 47 7.25 -14.32 -7.03
N MET A 48 6.93 -13.06 -7.36
CA MET A 48 7.17 -11.92 -6.47
C MET A 48 6.24 -11.94 -5.24
N SER A 49 5.00 -12.38 -5.38
CA SER A 49 4.08 -12.54 -4.24
C SER A 49 4.56 -13.63 -3.28
N LEU A 50 4.99 -14.76 -3.80
CA LEU A 50 5.57 -15.87 -3.02
C LEU A 50 6.93 -15.49 -2.42
N PHE A 51 7.75 -14.69 -3.12
CA PHE A 51 8.98 -14.15 -2.56
C PHE A 51 8.71 -13.22 -1.39
N SER A 52 7.73 -12.34 -1.50
CA SER A 52 7.30 -11.48 -0.39
C SER A 52 6.82 -12.30 0.81
N MET A 53 6.01 -13.34 0.58
CA MET A 53 5.58 -14.27 1.62
C MET A 53 6.78 -14.97 2.26
N TYR A 54 7.69 -15.51 1.45
CA TYR A 54 8.91 -16.21 1.87
C TYR A 54 9.79 -15.34 2.78
N LYS A 55 9.93 -14.04 2.46
CA LYS A 55 10.75 -13.10 3.25
C LYS A 55 10.12 -12.64 4.55
N ASN A 56 8.78 -12.59 4.62
CA ASN A 56 8.07 -11.91 5.71
C ASN A 56 7.33 -12.86 6.67
N GLN A 57 7.23 -14.16 6.35
CA GLN A 57 6.49 -15.12 7.16
C GLN A 57 7.40 -16.26 7.66
N SER A 58 7.09 -16.79 8.84
CA SER A 58 7.83 -17.92 9.42
C SER A 58 7.28 -19.28 9.05
N SER A 59 5.98 -19.36 8.78
CA SER A 59 5.26 -20.57 8.35
C SER A 59 4.14 -20.19 7.40
N TYR A 60 3.66 -21.14 6.61
CA TYR A 60 2.68 -20.90 5.55
C TYR A 60 1.48 -21.83 5.71
N SER A 61 0.39 -21.34 6.33
CA SER A 61 -0.91 -22.00 6.25
C SER A 61 -1.49 -21.84 4.85
N GLU A 62 -2.42 -22.70 4.48
CA GLU A 62 -3.09 -22.59 3.19
C GLU A 62 -3.85 -21.27 3.04
N GLU A 63 -4.46 -20.77 4.13
CA GLU A 63 -5.12 -19.46 4.16
C GLU A 63 -4.13 -18.33 3.87
N LEU A 64 -2.96 -18.34 4.51
CA LEU A 64 -1.92 -17.35 4.27
C LEU A 64 -1.39 -17.38 2.84
N ILE A 65 -1.20 -18.59 2.27
CA ILE A 65 -0.77 -18.74 0.88
C ILE A 65 -1.81 -18.12 -0.06
N LYS A 66 -3.10 -18.47 0.11
CA LYS A 66 -4.20 -17.95 -0.71
C LYS A 66 -4.30 -16.43 -0.60
N ASP A 67 -4.18 -15.86 0.60
CA ASP A 67 -4.17 -14.40 0.80
C ASP A 67 -2.96 -13.75 0.10
N SER A 68 -1.77 -14.31 0.26
CA SER A 68 -0.54 -13.78 -0.34
C SER A 68 -0.58 -13.69 -1.87
N ILE A 69 -1.24 -14.64 -2.53
CA ILE A 69 -1.35 -14.69 -3.99
C ILE A 69 -2.64 -14.07 -4.53
N SER A 70 -3.56 -13.62 -3.68
CA SER A 70 -4.89 -13.13 -4.07
C SER A 70 -4.89 -11.95 -5.04
N GLY A 71 -3.78 -11.20 -5.11
CA GLY A 71 -3.58 -10.11 -6.06
C GLY A 71 -3.17 -10.53 -7.47
N ASN A 72 -2.97 -11.83 -7.72
CA ASN A 72 -2.53 -12.36 -9.00
C ASN A 72 -3.61 -13.26 -9.61
N LEU A 73 -3.83 -13.13 -10.91
CA LEU A 73 -4.79 -13.95 -11.64
C LEU A 73 -4.07 -14.87 -12.63
N CYS A 74 -4.46 -16.14 -12.64
CA CYS A 74 -4.00 -17.12 -13.63
C CYS A 74 -5.20 -17.79 -14.30
N ARG A 75 -5.16 -17.90 -15.62
CA ARG A 75 -6.20 -18.60 -16.39
C ARG A 75 -5.80 -20.05 -16.72
N CYS A 76 -4.51 -20.38 -16.73
CA CYS A 76 -4.01 -21.63 -17.30
C CYS A 76 -3.93 -22.77 -16.29
N THR A 77 -3.37 -22.52 -15.07
CA THR A 77 -2.93 -23.59 -14.15
C THR A 77 -4.01 -24.10 -13.20
N GLY A 78 -5.14 -23.40 -13.06
CA GLY A 78 -6.13 -23.70 -12.01
C GLY A 78 -5.63 -23.46 -10.57
N TYR A 79 -4.50 -22.73 -10.39
CA TYR A 79 -3.88 -22.35 -9.13
C TYR A 79 -3.27 -23.49 -8.31
N ARG A 80 -3.73 -24.74 -8.45
CA ARG A 80 -3.29 -25.85 -7.61
C ARG A 80 -1.76 -26.04 -7.60
N PRO A 81 -1.07 -26.08 -8.75
CA PRO A 81 0.39 -26.20 -8.78
C PRO A 81 1.10 -25.04 -8.10
N ILE A 82 0.55 -23.82 -8.18
CA ILE A 82 1.10 -22.63 -7.52
C ILE A 82 0.99 -22.73 -5.99
N ILE A 83 -0.16 -23.22 -5.49
CA ILE A 83 -0.39 -23.45 -4.06
C ILE A 83 0.54 -24.56 -3.55
N ASP A 84 0.71 -25.64 -4.30
CA ASP A 84 1.58 -26.75 -3.93
C ASP A 84 3.06 -26.33 -3.93
N ALA A 85 3.48 -25.51 -4.90
CA ALA A 85 4.80 -24.87 -4.89
C ALA A 85 4.99 -24.02 -3.62
N ALA A 86 4.01 -23.19 -3.26
CA ALA A 86 4.05 -22.36 -2.07
C ALA A 86 4.13 -23.19 -0.77
N LYS A 87 3.38 -24.29 -0.66
CA LYS A 87 3.42 -25.22 0.49
C LYS A 87 4.80 -25.85 0.65
N SER A 88 5.49 -26.15 -0.44
CA SER A 88 6.82 -26.76 -0.40
C SER A 88 7.87 -25.84 0.23
N LEU A 89 7.67 -24.53 0.19
CA LEU A 89 8.60 -23.53 0.75
C LEU A 89 8.68 -23.57 2.29
N ASN A 90 7.74 -24.19 2.99
CA ASN A 90 7.80 -24.36 4.46
C ASN A 90 9.03 -25.14 4.93
N LYS A 91 9.60 -25.97 4.05
CA LYS A 91 10.74 -26.84 4.36
C LYS A 91 12.09 -26.24 3.95
N THR A 92 12.11 -25.03 3.41
CA THR A 92 13.34 -24.41 2.90
C THR A 92 13.99 -23.48 3.93
N ILE A 93 15.32 -23.41 3.90
CA ILE A 93 16.09 -22.46 4.70
C ILE A 93 15.86 -21.05 4.16
N LYS A 94 15.42 -20.13 5.04
CA LYS A 94 15.03 -18.75 4.65
C LYS A 94 16.23 -17.79 4.51
N THR A 95 17.34 -18.25 3.99
CA THR A 95 18.51 -17.42 3.69
C THR A 95 18.71 -17.32 2.20
N ASP A 96 18.92 -16.12 1.70
CA ASP A 96 19.20 -15.83 0.30
C ASP A 96 20.27 -14.75 0.16
N HIS A 97 20.66 -14.43 -1.06
CA HIS A 97 21.70 -13.45 -1.32
C HIS A 97 21.35 -12.01 -0.88
N PHE A 98 20.07 -11.68 -0.69
CA PHE A 98 19.66 -10.37 -0.16
C PHE A 98 20.06 -10.20 1.31
N ASN A 99 20.11 -11.28 2.09
CA ASN A 99 20.45 -11.22 3.51
C ASN A 99 21.87 -10.73 3.77
N LYS A 100 22.81 -11.06 2.87
CA LYS A 100 24.23 -10.71 3.02
C LYS A 100 24.50 -9.21 3.13
N ASN A 101 23.72 -8.40 2.42
CA ASN A 101 23.94 -6.95 2.31
C ASN A 101 22.87 -6.10 2.99
N ILE A 102 21.93 -6.70 3.72
CA ILE A 102 20.75 -6.02 4.25
C ILE A 102 21.11 -4.79 5.11
N LYS A 103 22.08 -4.92 6.01
CA LYS A 103 22.51 -3.81 6.90
C LYS A 103 23.09 -2.64 6.10
N LYS A 104 23.95 -2.92 5.11
CA LYS A 104 24.55 -1.91 4.23
C LYS A 104 23.47 -1.22 3.38
N THR A 105 22.59 -1.99 2.78
CA THR A 105 21.47 -1.47 1.98
C THR A 105 20.57 -0.55 2.80
N ILE A 106 20.16 -0.98 4.01
CA ILE A 106 19.34 -0.15 4.91
C ILE A 106 20.05 1.15 5.26
N SER A 107 21.35 1.12 5.57
CA SER A 107 22.12 2.33 5.90
C SER A 107 22.17 3.32 4.74
N LEU A 108 22.41 2.84 3.51
CA LEU A 108 22.40 3.68 2.31
C LEU A 108 21.02 4.28 2.02
N LEU A 109 19.96 3.47 2.11
CA LEU A 109 18.58 3.92 1.87
C LEU A 109 18.14 4.96 2.91
N LYS A 110 18.51 4.80 4.18
CA LYS A 110 18.24 5.80 5.22
C LYS A 110 18.88 7.15 4.92
N LYS A 111 20.13 7.17 4.39
CA LYS A 111 20.79 8.42 3.99
C LYS A 111 20.04 9.11 2.85
N ILE A 112 19.61 8.36 1.83
CA ILE A 112 18.87 8.86 0.70
C ILE A 112 17.49 9.40 1.15
N SER A 113 16.77 8.65 1.97
CA SER A 113 15.40 8.98 2.39
C SER A 113 15.29 10.08 3.44
N SER A 114 16.42 10.65 3.91
CA SER A 114 16.42 11.62 5.03
C SER A 114 15.84 12.99 4.65
N LYS A 115 15.89 13.38 3.38
CA LYS A 115 15.48 14.70 2.90
C LYS A 115 14.12 14.66 2.20
N SER A 116 13.40 15.78 2.26
CA SER A 116 12.20 16.03 1.46
C SER A 116 12.59 16.16 -0.02
N ILE A 117 11.68 15.79 -0.91
CA ILE A 117 11.91 15.85 -2.34
C ILE A 117 10.98 16.88 -2.98
N SER A 118 11.52 17.62 -3.93
CA SER A 118 10.80 18.48 -4.86
C SER A 118 11.33 18.23 -6.26
N ILE A 119 10.46 17.78 -7.16
CA ILE A 119 10.79 17.55 -8.58
C ILE A 119 9.83 18.41 -9.39
N ILE A 120 10.38 19.27 -10.25
CA ILE A 120 9.62 20.12 -11.15
C ILE A 120 10.20 19.93 -12.55
N GLN A 121 9.40 19.41 -13.46
CA GLN A 121 9.80 19.13 -14.84
C GLN A 121 8.59 19.22 -15.77
N ASN A 122 8.70 19.94 -16.89
CA ASN A 122 7.67 20.02 -17.93
C ASN A 122 6.26 20.31 -17.36
N ASN A 123 6.14 21.33 -16.52
CA ASN A 123 4.90 21.71 -15.80
C ASN A 123 4.35 20.66 -14.83
N LYS A 124 5.03 19.53 -14.64
CA LYS A 124 4.68 18.52 -13.64
C LYS A 124 5.45 18.76 -12.35
N LYS A 125 4.76 18.69 -11.24
CA LYS A 125 5.32 18.91 -9.90
C LYS A 125 5.08 17.70 -9.03
N TYR A 126 6.12 17.27 -8.34
CA TYR A 126 6.04 16.22 -7.34
C TYR A 126 6.74 16.68 -6.07
N PHE A 127 6.05 16.59 -4.95
CA PHE A 127 6.57 16.91 -3.63
C PHE A 127 6.41 15.74 -2.70
N SER A 128 7.43 15.48 -1.87
CA SER A 128 7.39 14.48 -0.80
C SER A 128 7.88 15.11 0.51
N PRO A 129 7.00 15.84 1.22
CA PRO A 129 7.32 16.43 2.50
C PRO A 129 7.52 15.36 3.57
N LYS A 130 8.30 15.68 4.61
CA LYS A 130 8.56 14.80 5.77
C LYS A 130 7.72 15.16 7.00
N THR A 131 7.17 16.38 7.04
CA THR A 131 6.38 16.90 8.16
C THR A 131 5.10 17.58 7.69
N ILE A 132 4.11 17.67 8.58
CA ILE A 132 2.88 18.43 8.32
C ILE A 132 3.18 19.92 8.07
N ASN A 133 4.19 20.48 8.73
CA ASN A 133 4.58 21.88 8.52
C ASN A 133 5.13 22.13 7.12
N GLU A 134 5.96 21.21 6.59
CA GLU A 134 6.41 21.28 5.20
C GLU A 134 5.25 21.14 4.22
N LEU A 135 4.34 20.19 4.48
CA LEU A 135 3.13 20.00 3.67
C LEU A 135 2.31 21.28 3.59
N LYS A 136 2.05 21.93 4.73
CA LYS A 136 1.31 23.21 4.78
C LYS A 136 1.98 24.32 3.95
N LYS A 137 3.32 24.41 3.97
CA LYS A 137 4.06 25.37 3.14
C LYS A 137 3.89 25.08 1.64
N ILE A 138 3.98 23.81 1.24
CA ILE A 138 3.82 23.38 -0.15
C ILE A 138 2.39 23.69 -0.66
N ILE A 139 1.36 23.40 0.14
CA ILE A 139 -0.03 23.66 -0.24
C ILE A 139 -0.28 25.16 -0.47
N LYS A 140 0.35 26.05 0.30
CA LYS A 140 0.17 27.51 0.15
C LYS A 140 0.64 28.01 -1.20
N THR A 141 1.67 27.36 -1.79
CA THR A 141 2.32 27.82 -3.04
C THR A 141 1.89 26.99 -4.26
N ASN A 142 1.09 25.94 -4.08
CA ASN A 142 0.68 25.04 -5.15
C ASN A 142 -0.83 24.92 -5.19
N ALA A 143 -1.44 25.43 -6.26
CA ALA A 143 -2.88 25.32 -6.49
C ALA A 143 -3.27 23.89 -6.89
N HIS A 144 -4.45 23.46 -6.43
CA HIS A 144 -5.10 22.19 -6.82
C HIS A 144 -4.19 20.94 -6.72
N PRO A 145 -3.52 20.69 -5.57
CA PRO A 145 -2.68 19.51 -5.43
C PRO A 145 -3.50 18.23 -5.43
N GLN A 146 -2.98 17.19 -6.08
CA GLN A 146 -3.48 15.82 -5.92
C GLN A 146 -2.69 15.14 -4.81
N PHE A 147 -3.35 14.82 -3.72
CA PHE A 147 -2.71 14.09 -2.62
C PHE A 147 -2.57 12.61 -2.95
N LEU A 148 -1.37 12.10 -2.82
CA LEU A 148 -0.99 10.72 -3.05
C LEU A 148 -0.60 10.07 -1.72
N SER A 149 -1.39 9.11 -1.25
CA SER A 149 -0.99 8.19 -0.19
C SER A 149 -0.63 6.83 -0.81
N GLY A 150 -1.47 5.81 -0.69
CA GLY A 150 -1.22 4.48 -1.29
C GLY A 150 -1.30 4.42 -2.81
N GLY A 151 -1.98 5.37 -3.44
CA GLY A 151 -2.11 5.47 -4.90
C GLY A 151 -2.99 4.41 -5.55
N THR A 152 -3.68 3.59 -4.78
CA THR A 152 -4.49 2.47 -5.31
C THR A 152 -5.70 2.92 -6.13
N ASP A 153 -6.20 4.12 -5.91
CA ASP A 153 -7.24 4.74 -6.75
C ASP A 153 -6.64 5.79 -7.69
N LEU A 154 -5.79 6.70 -7.18
CA LEU A 154 -5.24 7.80 -7.99
C LEU A 154 -4.47 7.32 -9.22
N SER A 155 -3.76 6.19 -9.12
CA SER A 155 -3.02 5.64 -10.26
C SER A 155 -3.93 5.17 -11.41
N LEU A 156 -5.20 4.88 -11.14
CA LEU A 156 -6.17 4.50 -12.18
C LEU A 156 -6.46 5.65 -13.15
N LYS A 157 -6.40 6.90 -12.69
CA LYS A 157 -6.51 8.06 -13.57
C LYS A 157 -5.46 7.99 -14.69
N VAL A 158 -4.21 7.62 -14.34
CA VAL A 158 -3.12 7.50 -15.32
C VAL A 158 -3.22 6.21 -16.12
N THR A 159 -3.43 5.06 -15.47
CA THR A 159 -3.33 3.75 -16.14
C THR A 159 -4.57 3.35 -16.92
N LYS A 160 -5.75 3.80 -16.49
CA LYS A 160 -7.04 3.49 -17.14
C LYS A 160 -7.56 4.67 -17.95
N ASN A 161 -7.62 5.86 -17.33
CA ASN A 161 -8.20 7.03 -18.00
C ASN A 161 -7.21 7.74 -18.92
N ARG A 162 -5.90 7.41 -18.84
CA ARG A 162 -4.83 8.10 -19.58
C ARG A 162 -4.70 9.60 -19.26
N GLU A 163 -5.14 9.99 -18.05
CA GLU A 163 -5.05 11.36 -17.57
C GLU A 163 -3.62 11.70 -17.15
N GLU A 164 -3.19 12.93 -17.42
CA GLU A 164 -1.95 13.46 -16.85
C GLU A 164 -2.23 14.13 -15.51
N ILE A 165 -1.43 13.80 -14.50
CA ILE A 165 -1.49 14.44 -13.19
C ILE A 165 -0.31 15.40 -13.09
N GLN A 166 -0.61 16.71 -12.99
CA GLN A 166 0.41 17.75 -13.04
C GLN A 166 1.03 18.08 -11.68
N ASN A 167 0.27 17.93 -10.58
CA ASN A 167 0.70 18.39 -9.27
C ASN A 167 0.41 17.32 -8.21
N ILE A 168 1.43 16.58 -7.79
CA ILE A 168 1.32 15.48 -6.82
C ILE A 168 2.04 15.85 -5.53
N ILE A 169 1.35 15.68 -4.39
CA ILE A 169 1.97 15.71 -3.07
C ILE A 169 1.86 14.32 -2.44
N TYR A 170 3.01 13.69 -2.22
CA TYR A 170 3.11 12.34 -1.63
C TYR A 170 3.16 12.42 -0.12
N LEU A 171 2.16 11.84 0.54
CA LEU A 171 1.97 11.98 1.98
C LEU A 171 2.67 10.90 2.81
N ASN A 172 3.03 9.75 2.24
CA ASN A 172 3.49 8.58 3.01
C ASN A 172 4.80 8.78 3.76
N GLU A 173 5.54 9.82 3.44
CA GLU A 173 6.78 10.16 4.15
C GLU A 173 6.55 11.00 5.42
N ILE A 174 5.32 11.45 5.65
CA ILE A 174 4.92 12.21 6.85
C ILE A 174 4.58 11.23 7.97
N LYS A 175 5.51 11.04 8.89
CA LYS A 175 5.36 10.07 10.00
C LYS A 175 4.22 10.44 10.94
N GLU A 176 3.95 11.74 11.12
CA GLU A 176 2.86 12.26 11.95
C GLU A 176 1.47 11.78 11.49
N LEU A 177 1.33 11.38 10.22
CA LEU A 177 0.08 10.83 9.66
C LEU A 177 -0.01 9.29 9.72
N ASN A 178 0.98 8.60 10.29
CA ASN A 178 0.99 7.14 10.35
C ASN A 178 0.99 6.64 11.81
N PHE A 179 -0.20 6.62 12.40
CA PHE A 179 -0.38 6.16 13.77
C PHE A 179 -1.73 5.46 13.95
N ILE A 180 -1.84 4.66 15.00
CA ILE A 180 -3.09 4.17 15.57
C ILE A 180 -3.00 4.39 17.07
N LYS A 181 -3.93 5.15 17.62
CA LYS A 181 -4.03 5.42 19.05
C LYS A 181 -5.39 4.95 19.54
N LYS A 182 -5.41 4.22 20.66
CA LYS A 182 -6.62 3.79 21.34
C LYS A 182 -6.78 4.55 22.64
N SER A 183 -7.91 5.20 22.80
CA SER A 183 -8.40 5.79 24.05
C SER A 183 -9.50 4.91 24.64
N LYS A 184 -10.04 5.31 25.80
CA LYS A 184 -11.12 4.58 26.45
C LYS A 184 -12.34 4.43 25.53
N ASN A 185 -12.74 5.48 24.82
CA ASN A 185 -13.99 5.57 24.08
C ASN A 185 -13.82 5.65 22.55
N HIS A 186 -12.60 5.74 22.02
CA HIS A 186 -12.39 5.87 20.57
C HIS A 186 -11.03 5.32 20.13
N ILE A 187 -10.91 5.09 18.84
CA ILE A 187 -9.67 4.75 18.15
C ILE A 187 -9.40 5.85 17.13
N GLU A 188 -8.22 6.45 17.22
CA GLU A 188 -7.72 7.42 16.23
C GLU A 188 -6.78 6.74 15.25
N ILE A 189 -6.97 7.02 13.97
CA ILE A 189 -6.18 6.43 12.89
C ILE A 189 -5.62 7.56 12.04
N GLY A 190 -4.30 7.60 11.92
CA GLY A 190 -3.62 8.56 11.04
C GLY A 190 -3.90 8.27 9.56
N ALA A 191 -3.98 9.33 8.76
CA ALA A 191 -4.39 9.27 7.35
C ALA A 191 -3.51 8.35 6.48
N ASN A 192 -2.24 8.21 6.83
CA ASN A 192 -1.29 7.35 6.11
C ASN A 192 -1.10 5.95 6.73
N THR A 193 -1.95 5.57 7.68
CA THR A 193 -1.89 4.22 8.24
C THR A 193 -2.34 3.20 7.19
N PRO A 194 -1.47 2.26 6.78
CA PRO A 194 -1.84 1.23 5.80
C PRO A 194 -2.94 0.31 6.34
N LEU A 195 -3.83 -0.13 5.48
CA LEU A 195 -4.94 -1.03 5.82
C LEU A 195 -4.45 -2.32 6.49
N ILE A 196 -3.33 -2.88 6.05
CA ILE A 196 -2.74 -4.09 6.66
C ILE A 196 -2.33 -3.88 8.13
N ARG A 197 -1.88 -2.66 8.49
CA ARG A 197 -1.55 -2.32 9.88
C ARG A 197 -2.82 -2.13 10.70
N PHE A 198 -3.84 -1.50 10.12
CA PHE A 198 -5.14 -1.33 10.75
C PHE A 198 -5.85 -2.67 10.93
N GLU A 199 -5.85 -3.54 9.93
CA GLU A 199 -6.39 -4.91 9.99
C GLU A 199 -5.86 -5.68 11.21
N LYS A 200 -4.53 -5.72 11.38
CA LYS A 200 -3.89 -6.38 12.52
C LYS A 200 -4.28 -5.80 13.88
N PHE A 201 -4.48 -4.48 13.93
CA PHE A 201 -4.86 -3.79 15.16
C PHE A 201 -6.33 -3.99 15.51
N ILE A 202 -7.24 -3.83 14.52
CA ILE A 202 -8.68 -3.80 14.75
C ILE A 202 -9.25 -5.17 15.12
N TYR A 203 -8.57 -6.25 14.76
CA TYR A 203 -8.96 -7.63 15.07
C TYR A 203 -9.33 -7.82 16.55
N LYS A 204 -8.61 -7.16 17.45
CA LYS A 204 -8.82 -7.28 18.91
C LYS A 204 -10.10 -6.60 19.40
N TYR A 205 -10.66 -5.66 18.65
CA TYR A 205 -11.75 -4.79 19.09
C TYR A 205 -13.02 -4.97 18.26
N TYR A 206 -12.86 -5.23 16.98
CA TYR A 206 -13.96 -5.37 16.01
C TYR A 206 -13.65 -6.53 15.05
N PRO A 207 -13.83 -7.80 15.48
CA PRO A 207 -13.51 -8.97 14.64
C PRO A 207 -14.28 -8.98 13.32
N ASP A 208 -15.55 -8.54 13.32
CA ASP A 208 -16.35 -8.45 12.09
C ASP A 208 -15.79 -7.44 11.10
N PHE A 209 -15.33 -6.29 11.57
CA PHE A 209 -14.63 -5.32 10.71
C PHE A 209 -13.36 -5.96 10.13
N ASN A 210 -12.60 -6.65 10.94
CA ASN A 210 -11.40 -7.36 10.49
C ASN A 210 -11.72 -8.39 9.40
N SER A 211 -12.81 -9.14 9.52
CA SER A 211 -13.21 -10.13 8.51
C SER A 211 -13.49 -9.50 7.14
N ILE A 212 -14.00 -8.28 7.11
CA ILE A 212 -14.18 -7.51 5.87
C ILE A 212 -12.83 -7.01 5.34
N LEU A 213 -11.95 -6.49 6.21
CA LEU A 213 -10.63 -6.02 5.82
C LEU A 213 -9.76 -7.13 5.22
N LYS A 214 -9.85 -8.36 5.72
CA LYS A 214 -9.16 -9.53 5.14
C LYS A 214 -9.55 -9.80 3.69
N ARG A 215 -10.78 -9.46 3.31
CA ARG A 215 -11.31 -9.60 1.94
C ARG A 215 -11.22 -8.32 1.11
N TYR A 216 -10.74 -7.23 1.71
CA TYR A 216 -10.56 -5.95 1.03
C TYR A 216 -9.34 -6.00 0.13
N GLY A 217 -9.58 -6.09 -1.16
CA GLY A 217 -8.51 -6.16 -2.16
C GLY A 217 -7.53 -7.31 -1.91
N SER A 218 -6.29 -7.11 -2.25
CA SER A 218 -5.19 -8.05 -2.02
C SER A 218 -4.21 -7.52 -0.97
N VAL A 219 -3.28 -8.37 -0.52
CA VAL A 219 -2.18 -7.95 0.37
C VAL A 219 -1.40 -6.77 -0.23
N GLN A 220 -1.17 -6.75 -1.54
CA GLN A 220 -0.50 -5.66 -2.25
C GLN A 220 -1.27 -4.34 -2.10
N ILE A 221 -2.60 -4.39 -2.22
CA ILE A 221 -3.47 -3.22 -2.03
C ILE A 221 -3.49 -2.80 -0.56
N ARG A 222 -3.67 -3.74 0.38
CA ARG A 222 -3.73 -3.43 1.82
C ARG A 222 -2.42 -2.90 2.38
N ASN A 223 -1.28 -3.25 1.79
CA ASN A 223 0.04 -2.75 2.21
C ASN A 223 0.23 -1.25 1.96
N VAL A 224 -0.46 -0.67 0.98
CA VAL A 224 -0.30 0.73 0.60
C VAL A 224 -1.58 1.54 0.73
N GLY A 225 -2.75 0.95 0.52
CA GLY A 225 -4.04 1.60 0.70
C GLY A 225 -4.27 2.01 2.15
N THR A 226 -5.00 3.11 2.36
CA THR A 226 -5.30 3.65 3.70
C THR A 226 -6.80 3.88 3.87
N ILE A 227 -7.28 3.88 5.13
CA ILE A 227 -8.69 4.20 5.43
C ILE A 227 -9.02 5.62 4.99
N ALA A 228 -8.16 6.58 5.29
CA ALA A 228 -8.39 7.98 4.89
C ALA A 228 -8.42 8.12 3.35
N GLY A 229 -7.56 7.38 2.63
CA GLY A 229 -7.62 7.32 1.16
C GLY A 229 -8.95 6.74 0.66
N ASN A 230 -9.46 5.68 1.28
CA ASN A 230 -10.75 5.09 0.94
C ASN A 230 -11.91 6.07 1.21
N ILE A 231 -11.90 6.79 2.36
CA ILE A 231 -12.86 7.84 2.69
C ILE A 231 -12.78 8.99 1.67
N ALA A 232 -11.58 9.50 1.39
CA ALA A 232 -11.39 10.64 0.49
C ALA A 232 -11.81 10.35 -0.95
N THR A 233 -11.69 9.09 -1.40
CA THR A 233 -12.13 8.65 -2.72
C THR A 233 -13.67 8.67 -2.86
N ALA A 234 -14.42 8.52 -1.77
CA ALA A 234 -15.89 8.45 -1.75
C ALA A 234 -16.47 7.47 -2.79
N SER A 235 -15.81 6.31 -2.92
CA SER A 235 -16.28 5.26 -3.83
C SER A 235 -17.57 4.63 -3.31
N PRO A 236 -18.62 4.46 -4.14
CA PRO A 236 -19.85 3.78 -3.73
C PRO A 236 -19.64 2.29 -3.39
N ILE A 237 -18.51 1.72 -3.82
CA ILE A 237 -18.12 0.33 -3.52
C ILE A 237 -16.97 0.29 -2.48
N GLY A 238 -16.81 1.34 -1.68
CA GLY A 238 -15.78 1.39 -0.63
C GLY A 238 -16.22 0.60 0.59
N ASP A 239 -15.71 -0.62 0.76
CA ASP A 239 -16.16 -1.58 1.77
C ASP A 239 -16.04 -1.10 3.22
N THR A 240 -15.11 -0.18 3.51
CA THR A 240 -14.95 0.35 4.88
C THR A 240 -16.00 1.40 5.24
N LEU A 241 -16.62 2.06 4.25
CA LEU A 241 -17.49 3.22 4.48
C LEU A 241 -18.77 2.88 5.24
N PRO A 242 -19.51 1.80 4.91
CA PRO A 242 -20.70 1.42 5.68
C PRO A 242 -20.40 1.12 7.15
N ILE A 243 -19.24 0.48 7.42
CA ILE A 243 -18.83 0.16 8.79
C ILE A 243 -18.48 1.44 9.55
N LEU A 244 -17.73 2.34 8.94
CA LEU A 244 -17.39 3.62 9.57
C LEU A 244 -18.65 4.47 9.83
N LEU A 245 -19.65 4.40 8.96
CA LEU A 245 -20.96 5.03 9.17
C LEU A 245 -21.68 4.42 10.39
N SER A 246 -21.74 3.10 10.51
CA SER A 246 -22.39 2.43 11.66
C SER A 246 -21.69 2.72 12.99
N LEU A 247 -20.37 2.96 12.93
CA LEU A 247 -19.57 3.34 14.10
C LEU A 247 -19.61 4.84 14.40
N ASN A 248 -20.42 5.65 13.70
CA ASN A 248 -20.47 7.10 13.81
C ASN A 248 -19.07 7.76 13.76
N ALA A 249 -18.22 7.28 12.86
CA ALA A 249 -16.86 7.77 12.74
C ALA A 249 -16.80 9.27 12.44
N LYS A 250 -15.73 9.90 12.89
CA LYS A 250 -15.43 11.30 12.65
C LYS A 250 -14.22 11.42 11.74
N VAL A 251 -14.27 12.37 10.82
CA VAL A 251 -13.17 12.70 9.90
C VAL A 251 -12.58 14.03 10.34
N PHE A 252 -11.30 14.05 10.66
CA PHE A 252 -10.56 15.25 10.98
C PHE A 252 -9.87 15.77 9.72
N VAL A 253 -10.29 16.94 9.28
CA VAL A 253 -9.81 17.58 8.07
C VAL A 253 -8.90 18.75 8.43
N GLN A 254 -7.64 18.68 8.00
CA GLN A 254 -6.72 19.81 8.10
C GLN A 254 -7.08 20.84 7.03
N THR A 255 -7.46 22.00 7.48
CA THR A 255 -7.64 23.20 6.65
C THR A 255 -6.36 24.04 6.65
N LYS A 256 -6.37 25.19 5.99
CA LYS A 256 -5.23 26.13 6.01
C LYS A 256 -4.79 26.53 7.42
N ASN A 257 -5.76 26.76 8.32
CA ASN A 257 -5.50 27.39 9.62
C ASN A 257 -5.76 26.44 10.81
N ASN A 258 -6.75 25.56 10.72
CA ASN A 258 -7.22 24.74 11.82
C ASN A 258 -7.54 23.30 11.38
N ILE A 259 -7.93 22.48 12.35
CA ILE A 259 -8.49 21.14 12.11
C ILE A 259 -10.00 21.25 12.28
N LYS A 260 -10.74 20.75 11.31
CA LYS A 260 -12.19 20.68 11.29
C LYS A 260 -12.63 19.25 11.52
N GLU A 261 -13.54 19.03 12.46
CA GLU A 261 -14.19 17.74 12.68
C GLU A 261 -15.48 17.66 11.84
N ILE A 262 -15.68 16.54 11.14
CA ILE A 262 -16.89 16.27 10.36
C ILE A 262 -17.35 14.85 10.66
N LEU A 263 -18.62 14.65 11.00
CA LEU A 263 -19.19 13.31 11.08
C LEU A 263 -19.13 12.64 9.69
N ILE A 264 -18.79 11.36 9.64
CA ILE A 264 -18.61 10.69 8.35
C ILE A 264 -19.90 10.69 7.51
N LYS A 265 -21.09 10.63 8.14
CA LYS A 265 -22.39 10.73 7.47
C LYS A 265 -22.57 12.05 6.71
N ASP A 266 -21.94 13.13 7.20
CA ASP A 266 -22.03 14.46 6.64
C ASP A 266 -20.86 14.80 5.71
N PHE A 267 -19.89 13.88 5.56
CA PHE A 267 -18.67 14.11 4.80
C PHE A 267 -18.86 13.94 3.30
N PHE A 268 -19.74 13.04 2.89
CA PHE A 268 -20.01 12.74 1.48
C PHE A 268 -21.09 13.67 0.94
N ILE A 269 -20.90 14.20 -0.28
CA ILE A 269 -21.86 15.09 -0.96
C ILE A 269 -22.64 14.33 -2.04
N SER A 270 -21.92 13.59 -2.88
CA SER A 270 -22.47 12.79 -3.97
C SER A 270 -21.46 11.77 -4.47
N TYR A 271 -21.74 11.08 -5.56
CA TYR A 271 -20.84 10.11 -6.20
C TYR A 271 -19.42 10.68 -6.34
N ARG A 272 -18.45 10.07 -5.66
CA ARG A 272 -17.04 10.46 -5.64
C ARG A 272 -16.76 11.94 -5.27
N LYS A 273 -17.67 12.56 -4.52
CA LYS A 273 -17.53 13.94 -4.04
C LYS A 273 -17.65 14.01 -2.52
N THR A 274 -16.71 14.70 -1.90
CA THR A 274 -16.63 14.91 -0.45
C THR A 274 -16.65 16.40 -0.12
N LYS A 275 -16.76 16.73 1.16
CA LYS A 275 -16.64 18.12 1.65
C LYS A 275 -15.21 18.67 1.66
N LEU A 276 -14.21 17.90 1.22
CA LEU A 276 -12.84 18.38 1.07
C LEU A 276 -12.76 19.49 0.01
N LYS A 277 -12.18 20.61 0.40
CA LYS A 277 -11.83 21.70 -0.51
C LYS A 277 -10.41 21.52 -1.05
N SER A 278 -10.07 22.23 -2.12
CA SER A 278 -8.70 22.22 -2.65
C SER A 278 -7.69 22.60 -1.58
N GLY A 279 -6.66 21.77 -1.40
CA GLY A 279 -5.62 21.93 -0.38
C GLY A 279 -6.00 21.47 1.02
N GLU A 280 -7.22 20.97 1.26
CA GLU A 280 -7.58 20.30 2.49
C GLU A 280 -7.27 18.81 2.41
N PHE A 281 -6.88 18.18 3.54
CA PHE A 281 -6.59 16.75 3.63
C PHE A 281 -7.07 16.17 4.98
N ILE A 282 -7.32 14.87 4.99
CA ILE A 282 -7.67 14.12 6.20
C ILE A 282 -6.42 13.88 7.03
#